data_07dc0701ab239677c335ee8c4cdf257e
#
_entry.id   07dc0701ab239677c335ee8c4cdf257e
#
_cell.length_a   1.000
_cell.length_b   1.000
_cell.length_c   1.000
_cell.angle_alpha   90.00
_cell.angle_beta   90.00
_cell.angle_gamma   90.00
#
_symmetry.space_group_name_H-M   'P 1'
#
loop_
_entity.id
_entity.type
_entity.pdbx_description
1 polymer ?
#
loop_
_entity_poly.entity_id
_entity_poly.type
_entity_poly.pdbx_seq_one_letter_code
_entity_poly.pdbx_strand_id
1 'polypeptide(L)'
;MTAYQTLVAVHGSVGALALAAFWIAAASRKGTLLHRRVGQVYLLAMTGILITAVPMAVVRYSQGQLYIAVFLGYLTAITANGVWAAWRAIRDKHDVVRYTGPVFVASGLLALVAGIGVLALGVKDGSPLFIGFSSIGLYIGYDTLQKRLRRDRLAARPRWWMIEHYSAMLGNGIATHVAFLAIGLPRLLPAVDGTALHYFAWFGPLVAAVIAKLWLDRKHAALRRAPAAPAYLPTRTV
;
A
#
# COMPACT_ATOMS: atom_id res chain seq x y z
N MET A 1 -25.07 -18.57 -11.33
CA MET A 1 -24.32 -17.44 -10.69
C MET A 1 -24.59 -16.20 -11.52
N THR A 2 -24.88 -15.07 -10.89
CA THR A 2 -24.96 -13.77 -11.58
C THR A 2 -23.54 -13.31 -11.98
N ALA A 3 -23.41 -12.41 -12.95
CA ALA A 3 -22.12 -11.84 -13.35
C ALA A 3 -21.37 -11.21 -12.16
N TYR A 4 -22.10 -10.57 -11.22
CA TYR A 4 -21.52 -10.02 -10.02
C TYR A 4 -20.99 -11.10 -9.06
N GLN A 5 -21.71 -12.21 -8.90
CA GLN A 5 -21.23 -13.32 -8.07
C GLN A 5 -19.96 -13.96 -8.63
N THR A 6 -19.89 -14.11 -9.97
CA THR A 6 -18.67 -14.57 -10.65
C THR A 6 -17.50 -13.61 -10.42
N LEU A 7 -17.75 -12.30 -10.54
CA LEU A 7 -16.72 -11.28 -10.26
C LEU A 7 -16.20 -11.35 -8.83
N VAL A 8 -17.09 -11.51 -7.84
CA VAL A 8 -16.73 -11.67 -6.42
C VAL A 8 -15.92 -12.94 -6.21
N ALA A 9 -16.29 -14.06 -6.84
CA ALA A 9 -15.57 -15.32 -6.74
C ALA A 9 -14.15 -15.21 -7.31
N VAL A 10 -13.99 -14.61 -8.50
CA VAL A 10 -12.69 -14.35 -9.12
C VAL A 10 -11.83 -13.44 -8.23
N HIS A 11 -12.41 -12.33 -7.75
CA HIS A 11 -11.72 -11.40 -6.84
C HIS A 11 -11.22 -12.11 -5.58
N GLY A 12 -12.07 -12.91 -4.95
CA GLY A 12 -11.71 -13.67 -3.74
C GLY A 12 -10.63 -14.73 -3.99
N SER A 13 -10.71 -15.46 -5.11
CA SER A 13 -9.71 -16.48 -5.47
C SER A 13 -8.34 -15.86 -5.74
N VAL A 14 -8.31 -14.74 -6.48
CA VAL A 14 -7.08 -13.97 -6.72
C VAL A 14 -6.56 -13.36 -5.41
N GLY A 15 -7.46 -12.94 -4.51
CA GLY A 15 -7.13 -12.46 -3.17
C GLY A 15 -6.47 -13.53 -2.30
N ALA A 16 -6.97 -14.75 -2.32
CA ALA A 16 -6.37 -15.89 -1.62
C ALA A 16 -4.96 -16.20 -2.15
N LEU A 17 -4.79 -16.18 -3.48
CA LEU A 17 -3.46 -16.32 -4.11
C LEU A 17 -2.52 -15.20 -3.65
N ALA A 18 -2.99 -13.95 -3.64
CA ALA A 18 -2.21 -12.82 -3.16
C ALA A 18 -1.78 -13.00 -1.70
N LEU A 19 -2.69 -13.43 -0.81
CA LEU A 19 -2.39 -13.66 0.61
C LEU A 19 -1.31 -14.74 0.78
N ALA A 20 -1.44 -15.88 0.09
CA ALA A 20 -0.45 -16.95 0.13
C ALA A 20 0.91 -16.47 -0.40
N ALA A 21 0.93 -15.81 -1.55
CA ALA A 21 2.15 -15.28 -2.14
C ALA A 21 2.82 -14.21 -1.26
N PHE A 22 2.04 -13.35 -0.57
CA PHE A 22 2.58 -12.39 0.39
C PHE A 22 3.40 -13.07 1.47
N TRP A 23 2.84 -14.10 2.13
CA TRP A 23 3.53 -14.78 3.23
C TRP A 23 4.71 -15.61 2.78
N ILE A 24 4.64 -16.28 1.62
CA ILE A 24 5.79 -17.00 1.06
C ILE A 24 6.93 -16.01 0.74
N ALA A 25 6.62 -14.87 0.13
CA ALA A 25 7.62 -13.83 -0.15
C ALA A 25 8.15 -13.21 1.16
N ALA A 26 7.28 -12.99 2.16
CA ALA A 26 7.67 -12.43 3.46
C ALA A 26 8.59 -13.37 4.24
N ALA A 27 8.35 -14.67 4.22
CA ALA A 27 9.17 -15.69 4.89
C ALA A 27 10.45 -16.05 4.12
N SER A 28 10.50 -15.84 2.80
CA SER A 28 11.66 -16.19 1.99
C SER A 28 12.84 -15.24 2.19
N ARG A 29 14.08 -15.78 2.02
CA ARG A 29 15.31 -14.95 2.07
C ARG A 29 15.27 -13.91 0.96
N LYS A 30 15.38 -12.63 1.38
CA LYS A 30 15.23 -11.47 0.48
C LYS A 30 16.29 -11.50 -0.65
N GLY A 31 15.85 -11.20 -1.88
CA GLY A 31 16.70 -11.17 -3.07
C GLY A 31 16.94 -12.54 -3.76
N THR A 32 16.52 -13.66 -3.14
CA THR A 32 16.59 -14.98 -3.79
C THR A 32 15.62 -15.09 -4.97
N LEU A 33 15.81 -16.12 -5.80
CA LEU A 33 14.92 -16.40 -6.94
C LEU A 33 13.46 -16.63 -6.48
N LEU A 34 13.27 -17.37 -5.37
CA LEU A 34 11.98 -17.63 -4.76
C LEU A 34 11.30 -16.29 -4.37
N HIS A 35 11.99 -15.46 -3.57
CA HIS A 35 11.46 -14.14 -3.16
C HIS A 35 11.03 -13.30 -4.35
N ARG A 36 11.86 -13.23 -5.39
CA ARG A 36 11.59 -12.42 -6.58
C ARG A 36 10.38 -12.94 -7.36
N ARG A 37 10.33 -14.26 -7.64
CA ARG A 37 9.23 -14.85 -8.42
C ARG A 37 7.91 -14.78 -7.67
N VAL A 38 7.89 -15.18 -6.39
CA VAL A 38 6.65 -15.13 -5.60
C VAL A 38 6.21 -13.69 -5.34
N GLY A 39 7.14 -12.75 -5.13
CA GLY A 39 6.83 -11.32 -5.06
C GLY A 39 6.21 -10.76 -6.35
N GLN A 40 6.64 -11.24 -7.53
CA GLN A 40 6.00 -10.90 -8.81
C GLN A 40 4.59 -11.48 -8.90
N VAL A 41 4.39 -12.76 -8.52
CA VAL A 41 3.05 -13.37 -8.44
C VAL A 41 2.14 -12.56 -7.53
N TYR A 42 2.64 -12.13 -6.36
CA TYR A 42 1.88 -11.27 -5.46
C TYR A 42 1.44 -9.96 -6.13
N LEU A 43 2.35 -9.23 -6.76
CA LEU A 43 2.02 -7.95 -7.41
C LEU A 43 1.08 -8.13 -8.61
N LEU A 44 1.22 -9.22 -9.37
CA LEU A 44 0.28 -9.57 -10.45
C LEU A 44 -1.11 -9.91 -9.90
N ALA A 45 -1.20 -10.69 -8.83
CA ALA A 45 -2.44 -10.98 -8.16
C ALA A 45 -3.10 -9.69 -7.61
N MET A 46 -2.32 -8.80 -6.98
CA MET A 46 -2.81 -7.49 -6.55
C MET A 46 -3.33 -6.64 -7.71
N THR A 47 -2.68 -6.70 -8.88
CA THR A 47 -3.19 -6.04 -10.09
C THR A 47 -4.53 -6.65 -10.52
N GLY A 48 -4.69 -7.97 -10.48
CA GLY A 48 -5.96 -8.64 -10.75
C GLY A 48 -7.06 -8.24 -9.75
N ILE A 49 -6.72 -8.08 -8.46
CA ILE A 49 -7.62 -7.55 -7.44
C ILE A 49 -8.08 -6.12 -7.81
N LEU A 50 -7.17 -5.24 -8.23
CA LEU A 50 -7.50 -3.87 -8.63
C LEU A 50 -8.44 -3.85 -9.85
N ILE A 51 -8.18 -4.67 -10.86
CA ILE A 51 -9.02 -4.77 -12.07
C ILE A 51 -10.45 -5.22 -11.70
N THR A 52 -10.59 -6.15 -10.77
CA THR A 52 -11.89 -6.64 -10.33
C THR A 52 -12.58 -5.73 -9.31
N ALA A 53 -11.82 -4.95 -8.52
CA ALA A 53 -12.37 -4.03 -7.53
C ALA A 53 -13.10 -2.83 -8.16
N VAL A 54 -12.61 -2.31 -9.28
CA VAL A 54 -13.23 -1.18 -9.97
C VAL A 54 -14.68 -1.47 -10.34
N PRO A 55 -15.02 -2.53 -11.12
CA PRO A 55 -16.42 -2.83 -11.42
C PRO A 55 -17.24 -3.17 -10.18
N MET A 56 -16.65 -3.75 -9.12
CA MET A 56 -17.37 -3.96 -7.86
C MET A 56 -17.80 -2.63 -7.22
N ALA A 57 -16.92 -1.62 -7.21
CA ALA A 57 -17.25 -0.29 -6.69
C ALA A 57 -18.34 0.39 -7.55
N VAL A 58 -18.27 0.26 -8.88
CA VAL A 58 -19.29 0.78 -9.82
C VAL A 58 -20.65 0.14 -9.56
N VAL A 59 -20.71 -1.17 -9.37
CA VAL A 59 -21.97 -1.87 -9.04
C VAL A 59 -22.54 -1.36 -7.71
N ARG A 60 -21.72 -1.14 -6.68
CA ARG A 60 -22.18 -0.56 -5.40
C ARG A 60 -22.73 0.85 -5.57
N TYR A 61 -22.09 1.64 -6.43
CA TYR A 61 -22.57 2.97 -6.76
C TYR A 61 -23.95 2.92 -7.47
N SER A 62 -24.11 2.06 -8.48
CA SER A 62 -25.38 1.90 -9.20
C SER A 62 -26.54 1.36 -8.34
N GLN A 63 -26.21 0.69 -7.23
CA GLN A 63 -27.16 0.23 -6.20
C GLN A 63 -27.51 1.30 -5.17
N GLY A 64 -27.05 2.54 -5.34
CA GLY A 64 -27.28 3.63 -4.37
C GLY A 64 -26.42 3.55 -3.11
N GLN A 65 -25.46 2.62 -3.03
CA GLN A 65 -24.59 2.42 -1.87
C GLN A 65 -23.36 3.33 -1.96
N LEU A 66 -23.59 4.63 -2.00
CA LEU A 66 -22.56 5.65 -2.27
C LEU A 66 -21.36 5.55 -1.31
N TYR A 67 -21.60 5.44 0.00
CA TYR A 67 -20.52 5.37 1.00
C TYR A 67 -19.61 4.14 0.78
N ILE A 68 -20.21 3.00 0.50
CA ILE A 68 -19.44 1.77 0.22
C ILE A 68 -18.66 1.94 -1.09
N ALA A 69 -19.28 2.50 -2.13
CA ALA A 69 -18.64 2.71 -3.42
C ALA A 69 -17.44 3.66 -3.32
N VAL A 70 -17.60 4.79 -2.62
CA VAL A 70 -16.53 5.77 -2.38
C VAL A 70 -15.38 5.15 -1.59
N PHE A 71 -15.68 4.39 -0.53
CA PHE A 71 -14.66 3.73 0.27
C PHE A 71 -13.91 2.65 -0.50
N LEU A 72 -14.61 1.82 -1.28
CA LEU A 72 -13.98 0.84 -2.17
C LEU A 72 -13.11 1.50 -3.24
N GLY A 73 -13.57 2.59 -3.84
CA GLY A 73 -12.79 3.40 -4.79
C GLY A 73 -11.52 3.96 -4.15
N TYR A 74 -11.63 4.48 -2.94
CA TYR A 74 -10.50 4.95 -2.15
C TYR A 74 -9.49 3.84 -1.85
N LEU A 75 -9.96 2.68 -1.34
CA LEU A 75 -9.09 1.53 -1.09
C LEU A 75 -8.40 1.07 -2.37
N THR A 76 -9.09 1.09 -3.50
CA THR A 76 -8.52 0.77 -4.82
C THR A 76 -7.41 1.76 -5.18
N ALA A 77 -7.62 3.06 -4.99
CA ALA A 77 -6.64 4.09 -5.32
C ALA A 77 -5.35 3.97 -4.49
N ILE A 78 -5.46 3.82 -3.16
CA ILE A 78 -4.29 3.68 -2.28
C ILE A 78 -3.55 2.36 -2.52
N THR A 79 -4.27 1.27 -2.82
CA THR A 79 -3.66 -0.03 -3.15
C THR A 79 -2.95 0.04 -4.50
N ALA A 80 -3.53 0.69 -5.52
CA ALA A 80 -2.90 0.89 -6.82
C ALA A 80 -1.59 1.69 -6.70
N ASN A 81 -1.58 2.74 -5.88
CA ASN A 81 -0.36 3.48 -5.56
C ASN A 81 0.71 2.55 -4.94
N GLY A 82 0.33 1.72 -3.97
CA GLY A 82 1.24 0.77 -3.32
C GLY A 82 1.80 -0.29 -4.27
N VAL A 83 0.96 -0.88 -5.14
CA VAL A 83 1.39 -1.86 -6.16
C VAL A 83 2.37 -1.23 -7.13
N TRP A 84 2.04 -0.04 -7.64
CA TRP A 84 2.90 0.71 -8.54
C TRP A 84 4.24 1.06 -7.87
N ALA A 85 4.22 1.60 -6.66
CA ALA A 85 5.42 2.00 -5.93
C ALA A 85 6.33 0.80 -5.64
N ALA A 86 5.77 -0.34 -5.21
CA ALA A 86 6.53 -1.56 -4.94
C ALA A 86 7.25 -2.09 -6.19
N TRP A 87 6.57 -2.06 -7.34
CA TRP A 87 7.12 -2.49 -8.62
C TRP A 87 8.21 -1.53 -9.10
N ARG A 88 7.92 -0.23 -9.13
CA ARG A 88 8.80 0.80 -9.65
C ARG A 88 10.05 1.00 -8.80
N ALA A 89 9.96 0.87 -7.48
CA ALA A 89 11.12 0.94 -6.61
C ALA A 89 12.23 -0.03 -7.01
N ILE A 90 11.88 -1.25 -7.44
CA ILE A 90 12.85 -2.24 -7.91
C ILE A 90 13.29 -1.95 -9.35
N ARG A 91 12.35 -1.59 -10.23
CA ARG A 91 12.63 -1.35 -11.66
C ARG A 91 13.50 -0.12 -11.87
N ASP A 92 13.22 0.94 -11.12
CA ASP A 92 13.89 2.24 -11.25
C ASP A 92 14.95 2.48 -10.16
N LYS A 93 15.47 1.42 -9.54
CA LYS A 93 16.39 1.48 -8.39
C LYS A 93 17.64 2.35 -8.59
N HIS A 94 18.01 2.65 -9.82
CA HIS A 94 19.15 3.49 -10.19
C HIS A 94 18.73 4.89 -10.68
N ASP A 95 17.42 5.18 -10.76
CA ASP A 95 16.88 6.40 -11.31
C ASP A 95 15.72 6.95 -10.46
N VAL A 96 16.07 7.81 -9.50
CA VAL A 96 15.11 8.49 -8.62
C VAL A 96 14.18 9.43 -9.41
N VAL A 97 14.68 10.05 -10.49
CA VAL A 97 13.89 10.98 -11.30
C VAL A 97 12.76 10.22 -12.00
N ARG A 98 13.08 9.07 -12.56
CA ARG A 98 12.11 8.19 -13.20
C ARG A 98 11.12 7.61 -12.19
N TYR A 99 11.59 7.20 -11.01
CA TYR A 99 10.72 6.72 -9.92
C TYR A 99 9.73 7.78 -9.47
N THR A 100 10.20 9.01 -9.20
CA THR A 100 9.38 10.15 -8.76
C THR A 100 8.76 10.94 -9.92
N GLY A 101 8.52 10.29 -11.05
CA GLY A 101 7.96 10.89 -12.28
C GLY A 101 6.46 11.21 -12.18
N PRO A 102 5.82 11.56 -13.32
CA PRO A 102 4.43 12.04 -13.34
C PRO A 102 3.43 11.05 -12.73
N VAL A 103 3.57 9.75 -13.01
CA VAL A 103 2.65 8.71 -12.49
C VAL A 103 2.76 8.61 -10.97
N PHE A 104 3.97 8.70 -10.40
CA PHE A 104 4.17 8.75 -8.95
C PHE A 104 3.42 9.92 -8.32
N VAL A 105 3.57 11.11 -8.91
CA VAL A 105 2.89 12.32 -8.41
C VAL A 105 1.39 12.20 -8.55
N ALA A 106 0.90 11.80 -9.73
CA ALA A 106 -0.53 11.69 -10.00
C ALA A 106 -1.22 10.68 -9.06
N SER A 107 -0.62 9.49 -8.86
CA SER A 107 -1.18 8.47 -7.96
C SER A 107 -1.16 8.91 -6.49
N GLY A 108 -0.11 9.60 -6.05
CA GLY A 108 -0.03 10.15 -4.70
C GLY A 108 -1.02 11.29 -4.45
N LEU A 109 -1.22 12.18 -5.42
CA LEU A 109 -2.24 13.24 -5.35
C LEU A 109 -3.66 12.66 -5.38
N LEU A 110 -3.90 11.63 -6.19
CA LEU A 110 -5.19 10.93 -6.19
C LEU A 110 -5.47 10.32 -4.80
N ALA A 111 -4.48 9.67 -4.19
CA ALA A 111 -4.63 9.12 -2.84
C ALA A 111 -4.91 10.23 -1.80
N LEU A 112 -4.25 11.39 -1.92
CA LEU A 112 -4.46 12.54 -1.05
C LEU A 112 -5.89 13.08 -1.17
N VAL A 113 -6.33 13.38 -2.39
CA VAL A 113 -7.67 13.94 -2.65
C VAL A 113 -8.76 12.97 -2.20
N ALA A 114 -8.61 11.68 -2.55
CA ALA A 114 -9.55 10.64 -2.10
C ALA A 114 -9.53 10.48 -0.57
N GLY A 115 -8.35 10.57 0.07
CA GLY A 115 -8.21 10.56 1.53
C GLY A 115 -8.91 11.74 2.21
N ILE A 116 -8.80 12.95 1.66
CA ILE A 116 -9.54 14.13 2.15
C ILE A 116 -11.05 13.90 2.03
N GLY A 117 -11.52 13.38 0.90
CA GLY A 117 -12.93 13.07 0.69
C GLY A 117 -13.46 12.03 1.70
N VAL A 118 -12.72 10.95 1.93
CA VAL A 118 -13.09 9.92 2.92
C VAL A 118 -13.04 10.48 4.33
N LEU A 119 -12.08 11.36 4.67
CA LEU A 119 -12.04 12.05 5.96
C LEU A 119 -13.28 12.90 6.17
N ALA A 120 -13.64 13.71 5.18
CA ALA A 120 -14.83 14.57 5.26
C ALA A 120 -16.11 13.78 5.50
N LEU A 121 -16.29 12.65 4.78
CA LEU A 121 -17.41 11.72 5.00
C LEU A 121 -17.35 11.09 6.40
N GLY A 122 -16.17 10.66 6.83
CA GLY A 122 -15.98 10.06 8.15
C GLY A 122 -16.30 11.00 9.30
N VAL A 123 -15.90 12.26 9.19
CA VAL A 123 -16.23 13.29 10.19
C VAL A 123 -17.72 13.61 10.18
N LYS A 124 -18.32 13.75 8.99
CA LYS A 124 -19.76 14.03 8.84
C LYS A 124 -20.63 12.95 9.50
N ASP A 125 -20.26 11.68 9.34
CA ASP A 125 -21.06 10.55 9.80
C ASP A 125 -20.57 9.94 11.14
N GLY A 126 -19.50 10.51 11.71
CA GLY A 126 -18.90 9.98 12.94
C GLY A 126 -18.31 8.59 12.77
N SER A 127 -17.81 8.22 11.56
CA SER A 127 -17.29 6.89 11.25
C SER A 127 -15.81 6.75 11.62
N PRO A 128 -15.45 6.00 12.69
CA PRO A 128 -14.06 5.78 13.07
C PRO A 128 -13.26 5.08 11.96
N LEU A 129 -13.92 4.20 11.19
CA LEU A 129 -13.31 3.48 10.08
C LEU A 129 -12.83 4.44 8.98
N PHE A 130 -13.70 5.35 8.53
CA PHE A 130 -13.36 6.32 7.48
C PHE A 130 -12.30 7.31 7.98
N ILE A 131 -12.44 7.82 9.20
CA ILE A 131 -11.46 8.73 9.81
C ILE A 131 -10.09 8.05 9.91
N GLY A 132 -10.04 6.82 10.43
CA GLY A 132 -8.80 6.08 10.59
C GLY A 132 -8.12 5.77 9.25
N PHE A 133 -8.88 5.25 8.30
CA PHE A 133 -8.33 4.89 6.98
C PHE A 133 -7.93 6.09 6.13
N SER A 134 -8.60 7.24 6.25
CA SER A 134 -8.24 8.46 5.52
C SER A 134 -6.78 8.87 5.77
N SER A 135 -6.24 8.59 6.97
CA SER A 135 -4.85 8.88 7.34
C SER A 135 -3.83 8.25 6.38
N ILE A 136 -4.15 7.11 5.78
CA ILE A 136 -3.27 6.41 4.82
C ILE A 136 -3.13 7.26 3.55
N GLY A 137 -4.22 7.75 2.97
CA GLY A 137 -4.20 8.59 1.78
C GLY A 137 -3.52 9.94 2.02
N LEU A 138 -3.78 10.55 3.17
CA LEU A 138 -3.11 11.79 3.59
C LEU A 138 -1.60 11.58 3.72
N TYR A 139 -1.17 10.48 4.35
CA TYR A 139 0.24 10.12 4.47
C TYR A 139 0.89 9.87 3.10
N ILE A 140 0.24 9.11 2.21
CA ILE A 140 0.73 8.85 0.86
C ILE A 140 0.94 10.16 0.09
N GLY A 141 -0.04 11.06 0.14
CA GLY A 141 0.07 12.36 -0.52
C GLY A 141 1.21 13.22 0.03
N TYR A 142 1.32 13.32 1.35
CA TYR A 142 2.41 14.04 2.02
C TYR A 142 3.78 13.45 1.63
N ASP A 143 3.95 12.14 1.72
CA ASP A 143 5.20 11.43 1.40
C ASP A 143 5.58 11.60 -0.08
N THR A 144 4.59 11.55 -0.98
CA THR A 144 4.76 11.81 -2.41
C THR A 144 5.30 13.20 -2.66
N LEU A 145 4.69 14.23 -2.07
CA LEU A 145 5.14 15.62 -2.22
C LEU A 145 6.54 15.82 -1.65
N GLN A 146 6.82 15.28 -0.46
CA GLN A 146 8.16 15.36 0.15
C GLN A 146 9.22 14.71 -0.74
N LYS A 147 8.97 13.53 -1.30
CA LYS A 147 9.91 12.82 -2.18
C LYS A 147 10.09 13.55 -3.52
N ARG A 148 9.02 14.12 -4.06
CA ARG A 148 9.07 14.89 -5.31
C ARG A 148 9.88 16.19 -5.17
N LEU A 149 9.68 16.90 -4.06
CA LEU A 149 10.38 18.16 -3.78
C LEU A 149 11.83 17.98 -3.31
N ARG A 150 12.13 16.82 -2.69
CA ARG A 150 13.46 16.54 -2.10
C ARG A 150 14.12 15.33 -2.76
N ARG A 151 14.07 15.23 -4.07
CA ARG A 151 14.64 14.12 -4.86
C ARG A 151 16.11 13.86 -4.55
N ASP A 152 16.89 14.92 -4.39
CA ASP A 152 18.33 14.82 -4.13
C ASP A 152 18.58 14.13 -2.78
N ARG A 153 17.78 14.44 -1.78
CA ARG A 153 17.84 13.76 -0.47
C ARG A 153 17.45 12.28 -0.57
N LEU A 154 16.50 11.95 -1.44
CA LEU A 154 16.13 10.55 -1.69
C LEU A 154 17.27 9.83 -2.42
N ALA A 155 17.82 10.43 -3.47
CA ALA A 155 18.92 9.89 -4.27
C ALA A 155 20.19 9.68 -3.43
N ALA A 156 20.47 10.56 -2.47
CA ALA A 156 21.61 10.45 -1.58
C ALA A 156 21.52 9.29 -0.58
N ARG A 157 20.36 8.68 -0.39
CA ARG A 157 20.20 7.55 0.55
C ARG A 157 20.69 6.24 -0.10
N PRO A 158 21.63 5.51 0.53
CA PRO A 158 22.02 4.20 0.04
C PRO A 158 20.81 3.26 -0.04
N ARG A 159 20.67 2.58 -1.17
CA ARG A 159 19.56 1.61 -1.38
C ARG A 159 18.17 2.15 -1.05
N TRP A 160 17.89 3.43 -1.36
CA TRP A 160 16.59 4.08 -1.15
C TRP A 160 15.44 3.22 -1.68
N TRP A 161 15.62 2.58 -2.83
CA TRP A 161 14.66 1.70 -3.47
C TRP A 161 14.21 0.51 -2.60
N MET A 162 15.11 0.03 -1.72
CA MET A 162 14.78 -1.07 -0.81
C MET A 162 13.79 -0.61 0.26
N ILE A 163 13.99 0.62 0.78
CA ILE A 163 13.09 1.22 1.76
C ILE A 163 11.72 1.47 1.14
N GLU A 164 11.69 2.03 -0.08
CA GLU A 164 10.46 2.25 -0.83
C GLU A 164 9.73 0.93 -1.10
N HIS A 165 10.46 -0.09 -1.56
CA HIS A 165 9.89 -1.40 -1.85
C HIS A 165 9.25 -2.03 -0.61
N TYR A 166 9.98 -2.19 0.50
CA TYR A 166 9.37 -2.85 1.66
C TYR A 166 8.24 -2.03 2.28
N SER A 167 8.32 -0.69 2.24
CA SER A 167 7.24 0.17 2.73
C SER A 167 5.96 -0.01 1.90
N ALA A 168 6.08 -0.03 0.58
CA ALA A 168 4.96 -0.26 -0.32
C ALA A 168 4.41 -1.70 -0.19
N MET A 169 5.28 -2.70 -0.01
CA MET A 169 4.85 -4.09 0.22
C MET A 169 4.10 -4.26 1.54
N LEU A 170 4.51 -3.58 2.61
CA LEU A 170 3.75 -3.55 3.87
C LEU A 170 2.40 -2.87 3.70
N GLY A 171 2.33 -1.75 2.97
CA GLY A 171 1.07 -1.08 2.64
C GLY A 171 0.10 -1.99 1.87
N ASN A 172 0.59 -2.70 0.86
CA ASN A 172 -0.20 -3.70 0.13
C ASN A 172 -0.60 -4.88 1.03
N GLY A 173 0.27 -5.27 1.97
CA GLY A 173 -0.03 -6.28 2.99
C GLY A 173 -1.23 -5.87 3.86
N ILE A 174 -1.35 -4.60 4.26
CA ILE A 174 -2.54 -4.10 4.97
C ILE A 174 -3.79 -4.39 4.15
N ALA A 175 -3.83 -3.97 2.88
CA ALA A 175 -4.99 -4.16 2.01
C ALA A 175 -5.38 -5.64 1.87
N THR A 176 -4.38 -6.53 1.67
CA THR A 176 -4.60 -7.98 1.54
C THR A 176 -5.21 -8.58 2.80
N HIS A 177 -4.67 -8.24 3.98
CA HIS A 177 -5.14 -8.80 5.25
C HIS A 177 -6.48 -8.21 5.68
N VAL A 178 -6.70 -6.91 5.49
CA VAL A 178 -8.01 -6.28 5.76
C VAL A 178 -9.08 -6.93 4.90
N ALA A 179 -8.85 -7.10 3.59
CA ALA A 179 -9.82 -7.73 2.70
C ALA A 179 -10.13 -9.18 3.14
N PHE A 180 -9.12 -9.93 3.57
CA PHE A 180 -9.33 -11.30 4.08
C PHE A 180 -10.07 -11.30 5.41
N LEU A 181 -9.61 -10.56 6.41
CA LEU A 181 -10.14 -10.60 7.78
C LEU A 181 -11.51 -9.94 7.90
N ALA A 182 -11.72 -8.77 7.27
CA ALA A 182 -12.95 -8.01 7.43
C ALA A 182 -14.06 -8.42 6.47
N ILE A 183 -13.72 -9.03 5.33
CA ILE A 183 -14.69 -9.36 4.27
C ILE A 183 -14.70 -10.86 3.95
N GLY A 184 -13.52 -11.47 3.83
CA GLY A 184 -13.38 -12.89 3.46
C GLY A 184 -13.73 -13.83 4.60
N LEU A 185 -13.13 -13.64 5.76
CA LEU A 185 -13.29 -14.52 6.93
C LEU A 185 -14.75 -14.63 7.42
N PRO A 186 -15.54 -13.53 7.54
CA PRO A 186 -16.96 -13.66 7.95
C PRO A 186 -17.81 -14.44 6.94
N ARG A 187 -17.42 -14.51 5.67
CA ARG A 187 -18.11 -15.32 4.67
C ARG A 187 -17.75 -16.80 4.77
N LEU A 188 -16.54 -17.12 5.21
CA LEU A 188 -16.07 -18.50 5.39
C LEU A 188 -16.51 -19.07 6.75
N LEU A 189 -16.55 -18.22 7.78
CA LEU A 189 -16.89 -18.58 9.16
C LEU A 189 -17.92 -17.58 9.72
N PRO A 190 -19.22 -17.69 9.33
CA PRO A 190 -20.25 -16.74 9.75
C PRO A 190 -20.48 -16.69 11.28
N ALA A 191 -20.07 -17.73 12.01
CA ALA A 191 -20.16 -17.78 13.48
C ALA A 191 -19.08 -16.90 14.17
N VAL A 192 -18.08 -16.45 13.44
CA VAL A 192 -17.00 -15.61 13.97
C VAL A 192 -17.39 -14.14 13.75
N ASP A 193 -18.05 -13.55 14.74
CA ASP A 193 -18.60 -12.19 14.70
C ASP A 193 -18.30 -11.44 15.99
N GLY A 194 -18.51 -10.12 15.98
CA GLY A 194 -18.42 -9.24 17.14
C GLY A 194 -17.72 -7.91 16.83
N THR A 195 -18.10 -6.87 17.59
CA THR A 195 -17.59 -5.50 17.39
C THR A 195 -16.06 -5.43 17.54
N ALA A 196 -15.50 -6.10 18.54
CA ALA A 196 -14.05 -6.13 18.76
C ALA A 196 -13.32 -6.80 17.59
N LEU A 197 -13.84 -7.91 17.07
CA LEU A 197 -13.27 -8.60 15.92
C LEU A 197 -13.37 -7.75 14.66
N HIS A 198 -14.48 -7.04 14.47
CA HIS A 198 -14.65 -6.10 13.35
C HIS A 198 -13.54 -5.04 13.36
N TYR A 199 -13.33 -4.33 14.47
CA TYR A 199 -12.25 -3.33 14.56
C TYR A 199 -10.86 -3.95 14.44
N PHE A 200 -10.63 -5.13 15.02
CA PHE A 200 -9.37 -5.85 14.85
C PHE A 200 -9.10 -6.18 13.37
N ALA A 201 -10.11 -6.66 12.64
CA ALA A 201 -9.97 -7.01 11.23
C ALA A 201 -9.58 -5.79 10.35
N TRP A 202 -10.08 -4.60 10.67
CA TRP A 202 -9.78 -3.38 9.95
C TRP A 202 -8.46 -2.73 10.38
N PHE A 203 -8.19 -2.61 11.66
CA PHE A 203 -7.05 -1.86 12.19
C PHE A 203 -5.86 -2.73 12.59
N GLY A 204 -6.05 -4.00 12.92
CA GLY A 204 -4.97 -4.91 13.30
C GLY A 204 -3.86 -5.03 12.23
N PRO A 205 -4.19 -5.26 10.95
CA PRO A 205 -3.18 -5.29 9.89
C PRO A 205 -2.41 -3.97 9.74
N LEU A 206 -3.07 -2.82 9.96
CA LEU A 206 -2.43 -1.51 9.93
C LEU A 206 -1.40 -1.37 11.06
N VAL A 207 -1.80 -1.72 12.30
CA VAL A 207 -0.91 -1.69 13.46
C VAL A 207 0.28 -2.64 13.26
N ALA A 208 0.03 -3.87 12.80
CA ALA A 208 1.08 -4.85 12.52
C ALA A 208 2.07 -4.34 11.45
N ALA A 209 1.57 -3.72 10.38
CA ALA A 209 2.41 -3.16 9.33
C ALA A 209 3.24 -1.95 9.81
N VAL A 210 2.68 -1.10 10.67
CA VAL A 210 3.41 0.02 11.29
C VAL A 210 4.53 -0.51 12.18
N ILE A 211 4.26 -1.50 13.03
CA ILE A 211 5.28 -2.14 13.90
C ILE A 211 6.37 -2.78 13.04
N ALA A 212 5.99 -3.55 12.01
CA ALA A 212 6.94 -4.16 11.08
C ALA A 212 7.79 -3.11 10.35
N LYS A 213 7.18 -2.00 9.92
CA LYS A 213 7.91 -0.89 9.30
C LYS A 213 8.90 -0.25 10.26
N LEU A 214 8.50 0.05 11.48
CA LEU A 214 9.39 0.63 12.49
C LEU A 214 10.57 -0.30 12.80
N TRP A 215 10.31 -1.59 12.90
CA TRP A 215 11.37 -2.59 13.10
C TRP A 215 12.33 -2.66 11.91
N LEU A 216 11.81 -2.70 10.67
CA LEU A 216 12.64 -2.70 9.46
C LEU A 216 13.43 -1.40 9.32
N ASP A 217 12.82 -0.25 9.63
CA ASP A 217 13.47 1.06 9.59
C ASP A 217 14.64 1.13 10.58
N ARG A 218 14.48 0.58 11.80
CA ARG A 218 15.57 0.47 12.78
C ARG A 218 16.66 -0.48 12.30
N LYS A 219 16.28 -1.67 11.81
CA LYS A 219 17.22 -2.67 11.28
C LYS A 219 18.05 -2.13 10.11
N HIS A 220 17.49 -1.25 9.31
CA HIS A 220 18.12 -0.65 8.15
C HIS A 220 18.45 0.84 8.35
N ALA A 221 18.66 1.27 9.59
CA ALA A 221 18.87 2.70 9.91
C ALA A 221 20.04 3.32 9.13
N ALA A 222 21.11 2.58 8.88
CA ALA A 222 22.26 3.05 8.08
C ALA A 222 21.88 3.38 6.63
N LEU A 223 20.85 2.72 6.06
CA LEU A 223 20.37 2.98 4.71
C LEU A 223 19.46 4.22 4.60
N ARG A 224 19.04 4.76 5.72
CA ARG A 224 18.20 5.96 5.77
C ARG A 224 19.01 7.26 5.90
N ARG A 225 20.27 7.15 6.30
CA ARG A 225 21.16 8.30 6.42
C ARG A 225 21.84 8.57 5.09
N ALA A 226 21.78 9.82 4.60
CA ALA A 226 22.63 10.24 3.50
C ALA A 226 24.09 10.15 3.97
N PRO A 227 25.05 9.77 3.10
CA PRO A 227 26.46 9.90 3.42
C PRO A 227 26.75 11.32 3.91
N ALA A 228 27.57 11.45 4.93
CA ALA A 228 28.09 12.76 5.31
C ALA A 228 28.78 13.37 4.09
N ALA A 229 28.50 14.65 3.78
CA ALA A 229 29.25 15.34 2.74
C ALA A 229 30.74 15.20 3.06
N PRO A 230 31.60 14.88 2.06
CA PRO A 230 33.03 14.82 2.30
C PRO A 230 33.47 16.14 2.94
N ALA A 231 34.18 16.05 4.06
CA ALA A 231 34.72 17.23 4.72
C ALA A 231 35.56 17.98 3.67
N TYR A 232 35.19 19.21 3.39
CA TYR A 232 36.01 20.09 2.54
C TYR A 232 37.33 20.31 3.28
N LEU A 233 38.35 19.57 2.89
CA LEU A 233 39.72 19.88 3.32
C LEU A 233 40.17 21.11 2.54
N PRO A 234 40.36 22.27 3.17
CA PRO A 234 40.90 23.42 2.46
C PRO A 234 42.28 23.03 1.91
N THR A 235 42.45 23.08 0.63
CA THR A 235 43.74 22.95 -0.04
C THR A 235 44.70 23.96 0.62
N ARG A 236 45.68 23.46 1.36
CA ARG A 236 46.79 24.30 1.79
C ARG A 236 47.49 24.79 0.52
N THR A 237 47.28 26.05 0.18
CA THR A 237 48.15 26.77 -0.75
C THR A 237 49.50 26.88 -0.09
N VAL A 238 50.50 26.20 -0.66
CA VAL A 238 51.94 26.38 -0.38
C VAL A 238 52.44 27.59 -1.15
#